data_1742d3e23fcb8e9571b66ef5e59bd5bb
#
_entry.id   1742d3e23fcb8e9571b66ef5e59bd5bb
#
_cell.length_a   1.000
_cell.length_b   1.000
_cell.length_c   1.000
_cell.angle_alpha   90.00
_cell.angle_beta   90.00
_cell.angle_gamma   90.00
#
_symmetry.space_group_name_H-M   'P 1'
#
loop_
_entity.id
_entity.type
_entity.pdbx_description
1 polymer ?
#
loop_
_entity_poly.entity_id
_entity_poly.type
_entity_poly.pdbx_seq_one_letter_code
_entity_poly.pdbx_strand_id
1 'polypeptide(L)'
;SSSLIMTSRDSIVSLQGQGFQGCSSANPLYCVFNNTISTIAETVSDTRALCDIPDLVVRSNDLPLEVAVAVSRNLHDLSVNTMTLRVHDTLRVHSADPSEGYEGTSIRVIGTNIPNTTSLKCRFGSKIVDAVFESETSVMCVAPSVEDDEVTVKVQISANNGEDWSESAAKFEYAATLPQVVAVNPSLGSVEGGSVVTIQGWNFSPSTRLSCRFGDQDGTEATWISETNMRCTTPLSDESKVVDVSVSNNGVDYFSSASSLFEYHDIVEILNISPSFGVLSGGTRVVVTGRNFRMTRSLSCRFLWHEVPASYVNEETIECVVPASTLGDSDVRVSNNGVDYSESSFVF
;
A
#
# COMPACT_ATOMS: atom_id res chain seq x y z
N SER A 1 2.15 23.33 28.69
CA SER A 1 2.28 22.30 27.64
C SER A 1 3.03 21.11 28.21
N SER A 2 2.51 19.92 28.06
CA SER A 2 3.19 18.69 28.46
C SER A 2 4.30 18.37 27.44
N SER A 3 5.52 18.16 27.89
CA SER A 3 6.60 17.63 27.07
C SER A 3 6.61 16.11 27.14
N LEU A 4 6.70 15.44 25.99
CA LEU A 4 6.85 14.00 25.88
C LEU A 4 8.35 13.66 25.82
N ILE A 5 8.80 12.74 26.65
CA ILE A 5 10.18 12.26 26.66
C ILE A 5 10.20 10.73 26.57
N MET A 6 11.10 10.23 25.75
CA MET A 6 11.41 8.80 25.65
C MET A 6 12.47 8.41 26.67
N THR A 7 12.40 7.20 27.18
CA THR A 7 13.44 6.64 28.09
C THR A 7 14.74 6.43 27.33
N SER A 8 15.56 7.47 27.17
CA SER A 8 16.94 7.36 26.70
C SER A 8 17.91 7.75 27.81
N ARG A 9 19.15 7.26 27.74
CA ARG A 9 20.16 7.44 28.82
C ARG A 9 20.55 8.88 29.12
N ASP A 10 20.26 9.84 28.21
CA ASP A 10 20.67 11.24 28.31
C ASP A 10 19.47 12.17 28.09
N SER A 11 18.33 11.86 28.73
CA SER A 11 17.11 12.66 28.54
C SER A 11 17.25 14.01 29.27
N ILE A 12 17.30 15.09 28.49
CA ILE A 12 17.33 16.47 28.96
C ILE A 12 16.01 17.15 28.64
N VAL A 13 15.36 17.76 29.62
CA VAL A 13 14.18 18.58 29.39
C VAL A 13 14.53 20.07 29.38
N SER A 14 14.06 20.78 28.33
CA SER A 14 14.21 22.24 28.24
C SER A 14 13.00 22.92 28.87
N LEU A 15 13.23 23.66 29.94
CA LEU A 15 12.23 24.48 30.61
C LEU A 15 12.28 25.92 30.09
N GLN A 16 11.13 26.45 29.73
CA GLN A 16 10.95 27.86 29.43
C GLN A 16 10.19 28.54 30.56
N GLY A 17 10.70 29.68 31.04
CA GLY A 17 10.14 30.42 32.17
C GLY A 17 10.68 31.83 32.28
N GLN A 18 10.66 32.36 33.46
CA GLN A 18 11.23 33.69 33.78
C GLN A 18 11.99 33.63 35.11
N GLY A 19 12.99 34.45 35.23
CA GLY A 19 13.73 34.61 36.50
C GLY A 19 14.80 33.56 36.72
N PHE A 20 15.36 32.96 35.65
CA PHE A 20 16.50 32.02 35.76
C PHE A 20 17.84 32.72 35.90
N GLN A 21 17.90 34.06 35.86
CA GLN A 21 19.11 34.84 36.02
C GLN A 21 19.70 34.72 37.44
N GLY A 22 21.03 34.90 37.51
CA GLY A 22 21.77 34.91 38.78
C GLY A 22 21.99 33.53 39.37
N CYS A 23 21.78 32.47 38.61
CA CYS A 23 22.15 31.11 39.00
C CYS A 23 23.66 30.93 38.85
N SER A 24 24.31 30.39 39.87
CA SER A 24 25.73 30.08 39.94
C SER A 24 25.94 28.79 40.73
N SER A 25 27.16 28.27 40.77
CA SER A 25 27.49 27.14 41.63
C SER A 25 27.21 27.36 43.11
N ALA A 26 27.20 28.66 43.57
CA ALA A 26 26.86 29.03 44.92
C ALA A 26 25.35 29.26 45.16
N ASN A 27 24.55 29.42 44.08
CA ASN A 27 23.10 29.60 44.12
C ASN A 27 22.47 28.89 42.93
N PRO A 28 22.47 27.54 42.93
CA PRO A 28 21.99 26.75 41.79
C PRO A 28 20.46 26.86 41.63
N LEU A 29 20.01 26.64 40.39
CA LEU A 29 18.62 26.35 40.11
C LEU A 29 18.46 24.83 40.10
N TYR A 30 17.44 24.31 40.76
CA TYR A 30 17.11 22.89 40.79
C TYR A 30 15.84 22.64 39.98
N CYS A 31 15.84 21.53 39.25
CA CYS A 31 14.66 20.90 38.66
C CYS A 31 14.16 19.87 39.66
N VAL A 32 12.90 19.96 40.03
CA VAL A 32 12.29 19.05 41.04
C VAL A 32 11.20 18.24 40.41
N PHE A 33 11.35 16.91 40.45
CA PHE A 33 10.46 15.95 39.86
C PHE A 33 9.57 15.30 40.93
N ASN A 34 8.25 15.36 40.76
CA ASN A 34 7.24 14.88 41.72
C ASN A 34 7.48 15.34 43.16
N ASN A 35 8.05 16.51 43.35
CA ASN A 35 8.39 17.08 44.65
C ASN A 35 9.37 16.29 45.53
N THR A 36 10.04 15.27 44.95
CA THR A 36 10.88 14.32 45.71
C THR A 36 12.30 14.16 45.21
N ILE A 37 12.49 14.20 43.89
CA ILE A 37 13.77 14.01 43.23
C ILE A 37 14.21 15.33 42.61
N SER A 38 15.48 15.70 42.72
CA SER A 38 15.98 16.93 42.14
C SER A 38 17.31 16.75 41.42
N THR A 39 17.48 17.52 40.33
CA THR A 39 18.75 17.66 39.60
C THR A 39 19.10 19.14 39.51
N ILE A 40 20.40 19.46 39.34
CA ILE A 40 20.82 20.84 39.11
C ILE A 40 20.55 21.19 37.66
N ALA A 41 19.86 22.32 37.43
CA ALA A 41 19.60 22.85 36.12
C ALA A 41 20.80 23.57 35.52
N GLU A 42 21.07 23.35 34.27
CA GLU A 42 21.94 24.21 33.46
C GLU A 42 21.12 25.41 32.95
N THR A 43 21.48 26.61 33.37
CA THR A 43 20.80 27.84 32.91
C THR A 43 21.42 28.34 31.60
N VAL A 44 20.67 28.26 30.51
CA VAL A 44 21.10 28.69 29.17
C VAL A 44 20.84 30.19 29.00
N SER A 45 19.75 30.70 29.57
CA SER A 45 19.37 32.13 29.55
C SER A 45 18.44 32.49 30.71
N ASP A 46 18.06 33.74 30.80
CA ASP A 46 17.07 34.23 31.78
C ASP A 46 15.70 33.56 31.67
N THR A 47 15.41 33.02 30.50
CA THR A 47 14.13 32.40 30.19
C THR A 47 14.21 30.91 29.83
N ARG A 48 15.41 30.29 29.82
CA ARG A 48 15.63 28.93 29.46
C ARG A 48 16.60 28.21 30.39
N ALA A 49 16.19 27.05 30.88
CA ALA A 49 17.02 26.14 31.67
C ALA A 49 16.88 24.70 31.13
N LEU A 50 17.97 23.94 31.25
CA LEU A 50 18.02 22.51 30.89
C LEU A 50 18.09 21.70 32.16
N CYS A 51 17.28 20.63 32.23
CA CYS A 51 17.23 19.71 33.37
C CYS A 51 17.53 18.30 32.91
N ASP A 52 18.51 17.67 33.57
CA ASP A 52 18.71 16.22 33.40
C ASP A 52 17.59 15.47 34.12
N ILE A 53 16.99 14.49 33.47
CA ILE A 53 15.95 13.66 34.05
C ILE A 53 16.63 12.54 34.85
N PRO A 54 16.31 12.37 36.15
CA PRO A 54 16.92 11.35 36.97
C PRO A 54 16.63 9.94 36.47
N ASP A 55 17.61 9.04 36.51
CA ASP A 55 17.48 7.62 36.15
C ASP A 55 16.31 6.91 36.85
N LEU A 56 15.97 7.31 38.09
CA LEU A 56 14.85 6.75 38.86
C LEU A 56 13.49 7.08 38.21
N VAL A 57 13.37 8.19 37.46
CA VAL A 57 12.17 8.55 36.71
C VAL A 57 12.09 7.75 35.42
N VAL A 58 13.21 7.54 34.75
CA VAL A 58 13.31 6.89 33.46
C VAL A 58 13.15 5.37 33.57
N ARG A 59 13.54 4.77 34.72
CA ARG A 59 13.51 3.30 34.94
C ARG A 59 12.28 2.79 35.67
N SER A 60 11.21 3.59 35.76
CA SER A 60 9.95 3.13 36.34
C SER A 60 9.37 1.95 35.53
N ASN A 61 8.95 0.88 36.22
CA ASN A 61 8.26 -0.24 35.59
C ASN A 61 6.79 0.07 35.23
N ASP A 62 6.29 1.26 35.64
CA ASP A 62 4.89 1.68 35.47
C ASP A 62 4.77 2.73 34.34
N LEU A 63 5.40 2.52 33.21
CA LEU A 63 5.26 3.39 32.04
C LEU A 63 3.93 3.13 31.29
N PRO A 64 3.29 4.17 30.73
CA PRO A 64 3.70 5.58 30.71
C PRO A 64 3.50 6.29 32.06
N LEU A 65 4.47 7.12 32.46
CA LEU A 65 4.48 7.83 33.72
C LEU A 65 4.29 9.33 33.49
N GLU A 66 3.41 9.96 34.28
CA GLU A 66 3.30 11.42 34.34
C GLU A 66 4.07 11.96 35.54
N VAL A 67 5.01 12.86 35.29
CA VAL A 67 5.90 13.43 36.27
C VAL A 67 5.70 14.95 36.31
N ALA A 68 5.36 15.47 37.46
CA ALA A 68 5.31 16.91 37.67
C ALA A 68 6.73 17.48 37.78
N VAL A 69 7.07 18.49 36.99
CA VAL A 69 8.36 19.20 37.04
C VAL A 69 8.16 20.63 37.49
N ALA A 70 8.85 20.98 38.54
CA ALA A 70 8.91 22.34 39.08
C ALA A 70 10.37 22.80 39.14
N VAL A 71 10.61 24.09 39.35
CA VAL A 71 11.94 24.63 39.62
C VAL A 71 12.01 25.23 41.02
N SER A 72 13.18 25.15 41.64
CA SER A 72 13.44 25.70 42.98
C SER A 72 14.87 26.19 43.10
N ARG A 73 15.09 27.21 43.96
CA ARG A 73 16.43 27.67 44.30
C ARG A 73 16.94 27.14 45.65
N ASN A 74 16.04 26.61 46.46
CA ASN A 74 16.36 26.17 47.82
C ASN A 74 15.80 24.79 48.18
N LEU A 75 15.19 24.10 47.20
CA LEU A 75 14.52 22.79 47.33
C LEU A 75 13.27 22.79 48.27
N HIS A 76 12.89 23.93 48.80
CA HIS A 76 11.72 24.10 49.69
C HIS A 76 10.61 24.87 49.00
N ASP A 77 10.98 25.99 48.35
CA ASP A 77 10.03 26.82 47.63
C ASP A 77 10.02 26.45 46.17
N LEU A 78 8.94 25.80 45.75
CA LEU A 78 8.76 25.36 44.37
C LEU A 78 8.10 26.45 43.53
N SER A 79 8.37 26.47 42.25
CA SER A 79 7.67 27.33 41.29
C SER A 79 6.15 27.11 41.37
N VAL A 80 5.39 28.21 41.30
CA VAL A 80 3.90 28.17 41.32
C VAL A 80 3.36 27.37 40.12
N ASN A 81 4.03 27.49 38.98
CA ASN A 81 3.68 26.74 37.78
C ASN A 81 4.51 25.44 37.70
N THR A 82 3.82 24.34 37.60
CA THR A 82 4.40 23.04 37.32
C THR A 82 4.14 22.60 35.87
N MET A 83 5.06 21.91 35.27
CA MET A 83 4.88 21.27 33.98
C MET A 83 4.69 19.75 34.16
N THR A 84 3.86 19.15 33.34
CA THR A 84 3.74 17.67 33.30
C THR A 84 4.64 17.11 32.22
N LEU A 85 5.55 16.25 32.62
CA LEU A 85 6.40 15.47 31.76
C LEU A 85 5.76 14.09 31.60
N ARG A 86 5.57 13.63 30.37
CA ARG A 86 5.13 12.27 30.08
C ARG A 86 6.33 11.45 29.66
N VAL A 87 6.62 10.43 30.45
CA VAL A 87 7.71 9.48 30.19
C VAL A 87 7.10 8.23 29.59
N HIS A 88 7.54 7.86 28.40
CA HIS A 88 7.11 6.66 27.68
C HIS A 88 8.28 5.71 27.54
N ASP A 89 7.98 4.43 27.36
CA ASP A 89 8.99 3.41 27.04
C ASP A 89 9.63 3.71 25.68
N THR A 90 10.81 3.13 25.45
CA THR A 90 11.58 3.34 24.24
C THR A 90 10.79 2.97 22.98
N LEU A 91 10.66 3.92 22.09
CA LEU A 91 10.03 3.74 20.80
C LEU A 91 10.93 2.92 19.88
N ARG A 92 10.39 1.85 19.29
CA ARG A 92 11.13 0.99 18.36
C ARG A 92 10.37 0.85 17.04
N VAL A 93 11.11 0.89 15.94
CA VAL A 93 10.62 0.64 14.60
C VAL A 93 11.08 -0.74 14.15
N HIS A 94 10.17 -1.53 13.60
CA HIS A 94 10.42 -2.90 13.15
C HIS A 94 10.45 -3.01 11.63
N SER A 95 9.46 -2.41 10.95
CA SER A 95 9.33 -2.48 9.50
C SER A 95 8.58 -1.28 8.93
N ALA A 96 8.70 -1.10 7.63
CA ALA A 96 7.91 -0.18 6.82
C ALA A 96 7.11 -1.00 5.79
N ASP A 97 5.86 -0.64 5.57
CA ASP A 97 4.96 -1.33 4.69
C ASP A 97 4.15 -0.34 3.82
N PRO A 98 4.39 -0.29 2.49
CA PRO A 98 5.41 -1.04 1.75
C PRO A 98 6.85 -0.63 2.13
N SER A 99 7.81 -1.53 1.89
CA SER A 99 9.24 -1.28 2.12
C SER A 99 9.95 -0.65 0.91
N GLU A 100 9.21 -0.48 -0.20
CA GLU A 100 9.67 0.16 -1.44
C GLU A 100 8.56 1.04 -2.01
N GLY A 101 8.93 2.06 -2.77
CA GLY A 101 7.95 2.96 -3.40
C GLY A 101 8.59 4.19 -4.00
N TYR A 102 7.81 5.24 -4.09
CA TYR A 102 8.17 6.49 -4.77
C TYR A 102 7.96 7.68 -3.85
N GLU A 103 8.34 8.87 -4.28
CA GLU A 103 7.86 10.10 -3.65
C GLU A 103 6.32 10.10 -3.62
N GLY A 104 5.75 10.41 -2.47
CA GLY A 104 4.30 10.40 -2.25
C GLY A 104 3.70 9.06 -1.80
N THR A 105 4.47 7.95 -1.83
CA THR A 105 3.99 6.65 -1.31
C THR A 105 3.55 6.77 0.13
N SER A 106 2.33 6.32 0.43
CA SER A 106 1.83 6.19 1.80
C SER A 106 2.38 4.92 2.46
N ILE A 107 3.12 5.08 3.55
CA ILE A 107 3.85 4.01 4.22
C ILE A 107 3.32 3.85 5.63
N ARG A 108 2.92 2.63 5.99
CA ARG A 108 2.67 2.24 7.38
C ARG A 108 3.99 1.84 8.01
N VAL A 109 4.45 2.61 9.00
CA VAL A 109 5.63 2.28 9.80
C VAL A 109 5.18 1.52 11.04
N ILE A 110 5.65 0.28 11.17
CA ILE A 110 5.29 -0.64 12.24
C ILE A 110 6.36 -0.60 13.32
N GLY A 111 5.93 -0.48 14.56
CA GLY A 111 6.81 -0.36 15.72
C GLY A 111 6.18 -0.81 17.02
N THR A 112 6.75 -0.37 18.14
CA THR A 112 6.21 -0.57 19.49
C THR A 112 6.35 0.70 20.30
N ASN A 113 5.47 0.84 21.31
CA ASN A 113 5.43 1.97 22.26
C ASN A 113 5.19 3.32 21.59
N ILE A 114 4.39 3.36 20.51
CA ILE A 114 4.06 4.59 19.79
C ILE A 114 2.95 5.33 20.56
N PRO A 115 3.23 6.49 21.13
CA PRO A 115 2.21 7.23 21.89
C PRO A 115 1.27 7.99 20.94
N ASN A 116 0.00 8.11 21.34
CA ASN A 116 -0.96 8.95 20.64
C ASN A 116 -0.67 10.43 20.94
N THR A 117 0.03 11.10 20.06
CA THR A 117 0.39 12.52 20.17
C THR A 117 0.34 13.20 18.80
N THR A 118 0.06 14.51 18.80
CA THR A 118 0.08 15.35 17.59
C THR A 118 1.49 15.73 17.15
N SER A 119 2.52 15.35 17.92
CA SER A 119 3.93 15.65 17.66
C SER A 119 4.68 14.51 16.95
N LEU A 120 3.94 13.55 16.41
CA LEU A 120 4.53 12.42 15.66
C LEU A 120 5.16 12.90 14.36
N LYS A 121 6.39 12.43 14.12
CA LYS A 121 7.15 12.67 12.88
C LYS A 121 7.78 11.37 12.40
N CYS A 122 7.94 11.25 11.08
CA CYS A 122 8.79 10.26 10.44
C CYS A 122 10.03 10.92 9.86
N ARG A 123 11.16 10.23 9.91
CA ARG A 123 12.38 10.65 9.25
C ARG A 123 12.82 9.61 8.24
N PHE A 124 12.96 10.05 6.98
CA PHE A 124 13.49 9.26 5.85
C PHE A 124 14.91 9.78 5.55
N GLY A 125 15.93 9.05 5.99
CA GLY A 125 17.29 9.56 5.93
C GLY A 125 17.44 10.89 6.67
N SER A 126 17.64 11.98 5.92
CA SER A 126 17.71 13.35 6.45
C SER A 126 16.38 14.12 6.43
N LYS A 127 15.37 13.65 5.69
CA LYS A 127 14.10 14.36 5.50
C LYS A 127 13.09 13.99 6.58
N ILE A 128 12.41 14.99 7.12
CA ILE A 128 11.40 14.84 8.19
C ILE A 128 10.03 15.20 7.64
N VAL A 129 9.04 14.35 7.90
CA VAL A 129 7.64 14.53 7.51
C VAL A 129 6.71 14.31 8.71
N ASP A 130 5.48 14.80 8.60
CA ASP A 130 4.44 14.52 9.59
C ASP A 130 4.04 13.04 9.57
N ALA A 131 3.68 12.51 10.74
CA ALA A 131 3.15 11.17 10.89
C ALA A 131 1.75 11.19 11.48
N VAL A 132 0.88 10.32 11.00
CA VAL A 132 -0.49 10.15 11.51
C VAL A 132 -0.54 8.91 12.39
N PHE A 133 -1.01 9.06 13.61
CA PHE A 133 -1.20 7.95 14.54
C PHE A 133 -2.31 7.01 14.05
N GLU A 134 -2.04 5.72 13.97
CA GLU A 134 -3.05 4.67 13.72
C GLU A 134 -3.29 3.82 14.96
N SER A 135 -2.20 3.40 15.62
CA SER A 135 -2.24 2.56 16.83
C SER A 135 -0.93 2.67 17.61
N GLU A 136 -0.86 2.06 18.79
CA GLU A 136 0.37 1.96 19.59
C GLU A 136 1.48 1.16 18.88
N THR A 137 1.15 0.52 17.77
CA THR A 137 2.09 -0.30 16.97
C THR A 137 2.26 0.20 15.53
N SER A 138 1.58 1.26 15.10
CA SER A 138 1.69 1.78 13.73
C SER A 138 1.41 3.26 13.59
N VAL A 139 2.13 3.88 12.65
CA VAL A 139 1.87 5.23 12.14
C VAL A 139 1.89 5.23 10.62
N MET A 140 1.13 6.17 10.02
CA MET A 140 1.19 6.45 8.58
C MET A 140 2.10 7.64 8.31
N CYS A 141 2.99 7.48 7.34
CA CYS A 141 3.89 8.51 6.84
C CYS A 141 3.83 8.56 5.32
N VAL A 142 4.11 9.71 4.74
CA VAL A 142 4.23 9.86 3.28
C VAL A 142 5.71 10.02 2.94
N ALA A 143 6.21 9.21 2.00
CA ALA A 143 7.60 9.28 1.58
C ALA A 143 7.90 10.63 0.93
N PRO A 144 8.88 11.41 1.44
CA PRO A 144 9.28 12.68 0.83
C PRO A 144 10.11 12.45 -0.44
N SER A 145 10.31 13.52 -1.21
CA SER A 145 11.34 13.52 -2.26
C SER A 145 12.74 13.39 -1.65
N VAL A 146 13.57 12.59 -2.30
CA VAL A 146 14.99 12.43 -1.96
C VAL A 146 15.86 12.96 -3.09
N GLU A 147 17.13 13.25 -2.80
CA GLU A 147 18.10 13.62 -3.82
C GLU A 147 18.52 12.36 -4.60
N ASP A 148 18.88 12.52 -5.86
CA ASP A 148 19.04 11.46 -6.88
C ASP A 148 19.94 10.27 -6.49
N ASP A 149 20.77 10.39 -5.45
CA ASP A 149 21.73 9.37 -5.02
C ASP A 149 21.23 8.49 -3.83
N GLU A 150 20.11 8.84 -3.19
CA GLU A 150 19.60 8.10 -2.02
C GLU A 150 18.54 7.07 -2.43
N VAL A 151 18.96 5.90 -2.89
CA VAL A 151 18.05 4.80 -3.26
C VAL A 151 17.45 4.11 -2.03
N THR A 152 18.22 3.95 -0.95
CA THR A 152 17.76 3.29 0.28
C THR A 152 17.97 4.17 1.49
N VAL A 153 16.89 4.44 2.23
CA VAL A 153 16.92 5.28 3.42
C VAL A 153 16.50 4.54 4.68
N LYS A 154 16.91 5.04 5.83
CA LYS A 154 16.41 4.59 7.13
C LYS A 154 15.16 5.38 7.48
N VAL A 155 14.12 4.68 7.95
CA VAL A 155 12.89 5.27 8.46
C VAL A 155 12.84 5.13 9.97
N GLN A 156 12.71 6.26 10.65
CA GLN A 156 12.60 6.34 12.12
C GLN A 156 11.38 7.18 12.49
N ILE A 157 10.87 6.99 13.70
CA ILE A 157 9.73 7.72 14.25
C ILE A 157 10.20 8.59 15.42
N SER A 158 9.65 9.78 15.53
CA SER A 158 9.73 10.65 16.70
C SER A 158 8.34 10.91 17.24
N ALA A 159 8.20 10.97 18.56
CA ALA A 159 6.95 11.32 19.23
C ALA A 159 6.95 12.74 19.85
N ASN A 160 8.05 13.48 19.74
CA ASN A 160 8.27 14.79 20.31
C ASN A 160 8.78 15.82 19.30
N ASN A 161 8.20 15.80 18.09
CA ASN A 161 8.47 16.75 17.01
C ASN A 161 9.92 16.71 16.44
N GLY A 162 10.58 15.54 16.53
CA GLY A 162 11.92 15.33 15.96
C GLY A 162 13.08 15.59 16.94
N GLU A 163 12.80 15.80 18.21
CA GLU A 163 13.86 15.96 19.23
C GLU A 163 14.54 14.62 19.51
N ASP A 164 13.75 13.57 19.76
CA ASP A 164 14.23 12.21 19.95
C ASP A 164 13.70 11.28 18.84
N TRP A 165 14.50 10.33 18.42
CA TRP A 165 14.17 9.36 17.39
C TRP A 165 14.22 7.94 17.93
N SER A 166 13.42 7.05 17.32
CA SER A 166 13.43 5.62 17.66
C SER A 166 14.83 5.02 17.63
N GLU A 167 15.13 4.13 18.57
CA GLU A 167 16.43 3.43 18.63
C GLU A 167 16.71 2.59 17.40
N SER A 168 15.66 1.98 16.83
CA SER A 168 15.72 1.17 15.62
C SER A 168 15.14 1.93 14.42
N ALA A 169 15.45 1.46 13.23
CA ALA A 169 14.96 2.00 11.98
C ALA A 169 14.56 0.88 11.03
N ALA A 170 13.48 1.11 10.26
CA ALA A 170 13.17 0.32 9.08
C ALA A 170 14.01 0.80 7.89
N LYS A 171 14.07 -0.04 6.84
CA LYS A 171 14.59 0.38 5.53
C LYS A 171 13.43 0.68 4.61
N PHE A 172 13.59 1.70 3.80
CA PHE A 172 12.70 2.02 2.69
C PHE A 172 13.54 2.27 1.44
N GLU A 173 13.13 1.65 0.32
CA GLU A 173 13.84 1.74 -0.95
C GLU A 173 13.02 2.59 -1.93
N TYR A 174 13.64 3.61 -2.51
CA TYR A 174 13.04 4.41 -3.57
C TYR A 174 13.25 3.73 -4.90
N ALA A 175 12.16 3.35 -5.57
CA ALA A 175 12.23 2.75 -6.89
C ALA A 175 12.59 3.81 -7.94
N ALA A 176 13.60 3.50 -8.76
CA ALA A 176 14.14 4.44 -9.75
C ALA A 176 13.18 4.70 -10.93
N THR A 177 12.29 3.76 -11.24
CA THR A 177 11.42 3.82 -12.41
C THR A 177 10.00 3.37 -12.09
N LEU A 178 9.02 4.07 -12.64
CA LEU A 178 7.60 3.73 -12.52
C LEU A 178 7.23 2.56 -13.43
N PRO A 179 6.37 1.63 -13.00
CA PRO A 179 5.81 0.63 -13.90
C PRO A 179 4.91 1.31 -14.94
N GLN A 180 4.95 0.80 -16.17
CA GLN A 180 4.17 1.34 -17.29
C GLN A 180 3.40 0.22 -17.97
N VAL A 181 2.13 0.46 -18.28
CA VAL A 181 1.28 -0.46 -19.05
C VAL A 181 1.28 -0.04 -20.51
N VAL A 182 1.54 -0.99 -21.40
CA VAL A 182 1.50 -0.78 -22.87
C VAL A 182 0.27 -1.44 -23.48
N ALA A 183 -0.07 -2.65 -23.04
CA ALA A 183 -1.22 -3.40 -23.55
C ALA A 183 -1.77 -4.39 -22.53
N VAL A 184 -3.05 -4.68 -22.65
CA VAL A 184 -3.78 -5.71 -21.88
C VAL A 184 -4.31 -6.75 -22.87
N ASN A 185 -4.01 -8.03 -22.67
CA ASN A 185 -4.41 -9.09 -23.59
C ASN A 185 -4.91 -10.35 -22.84
N PRO A 186 -6.17 -10.80 -23.07
CA PRO A 186 -7.20 -10.10 -23.84
C PRO A 186 -7.60 -8.77 -23.21
N SER A 187 -8.10 -7.82 -24.05
CA SER A 187 -8.57 -6.51 -23.60
C SER A 187 -10.07 -6.48 -23.30
N LEU A 188 -10.72 -7.64 -23.27
CA LEU A 188 -12.13 -7.80 -22.90
C LEU A 188 -12.35 -9.14 -22.21
N GLY A 189 -13.39 -9.21 -21.36
CA GLY A 189 -13.77 -10.41 -20.61
C GLY A 189 -15.17 -10.30 -20.02
N SER A 190 -15.63 -11.38 -19.41
CA SER A 190 -16.97 -11.45 -18.80
C SER A 190 -17.08 -10.56 -17.57
N VAL A 191 -18.29 -10.00 -17.36
CA VAL A 191 -18.67 -9.33 -16.10
C VAL A 191 -18.55 -10.24 -14.89
N GLU A 192 -18.59 -11.57 -15.06
CA GLU A 192 -18.38 -12.52 -13.97
C GLU A 192 -16.94 -12.55 -13.44
N GLY A 193 -16.01 -11.88 -14.12
CA GLY A 193 -14.61 -11.92 -13.78
C GLY A 193 -13.97 -13.26 -14.10
N GLY A 194 -12.81 -13.52 -13.49
CA GLY A 194 -12.07 -14.78 -13.68
C GLY A 194 -11.24 -14.84 -14.95
N SER A 195 -11.35 -13.89 -15.86
CA SER A 195 -10.54 -13.81 -17.08
C SER A 195 -9.08 -13.63 -16.74
N VAL A 196 -8.23 -14.52 -17.26
CA VAL A 196 -6.78 -14.41 -17.10
C VAL A 196 -6.21 -13.52 -18.19
N VAL A 197 -5.72 -12.32 -17.79
CA VAL A 197 -5.13 -11.35 -18.70
C VAL A 197 -3.62 -11.25 -18.54
N THR A 198 -2.92 -11.07 -19.65
CA THR A 198 -1.50 -10.75 -19.67
C THR A 198 -1.36 -9.25 -19.91
N ILE A 199 -0.73 -8.56 -18.96
CA ILE A 199 -0.41 -7.14 -19.05
C ILE A 199 1.01 -7.03 -19.57
N GLN A 200 1.19 -6.31 -20.67
CA GLN A 200 2.48 -5.99 -21.27
C GLN A 200 2.87 -4.57 -20.93
N GLY A 201 4.13 -4.36 -20.61
CA GLY A 201 4.60 -3.05 -20.19
C GLY A 201 6.09 -3.01 -19.92
N TRP A 202 6.50 -2.19 -18.95
CA TRP A 202 7.88 -1.99 -18.53
C TRP A 202 7.99 -1.84 -17.02
N ASN A 203 9.16 -2.17 -16.48
CA ASN A 203 9.54 -1.96 -15.08
C ASN A 203 8.67 -2.74 -14.07
N PHE A 204 8.19 -3.92 -14.44
CA PHE A 204 7.53 -4.81 -13.51
C PHE A 204 8.58 -5.53 -12.65
N SER A 205 8.44 -5.47 -11.33
CA SER A 205 9.37 -6.11 -10.39
C SER A 205 8.78 -7.39 -9.78
N PRO A 206 9.61 -8.38 -9.42
CA PRO A 206 9.17 -9.63 -8.79
C PRO A 206 8.82 -9.43 -7.31
N SER A 207 7.88 -8.54 -7.03
CA SER A 207 7.40 -8.24 -5.68
C SER A 207 6.26 -9.19 -5.27
N THR A 208 6.19 -9.55 -3.99
CA THR A 208 5.04 -10.25 -3.41
C THR A 208 3.79 -9.39 -3.34
N ARG A 209 3.91 -8.09 -3.60
CA ARG A 209 2.82 -7.10 -3.64
C ARG A 209 2.47 -6.65 -5.05
N LEU A 210 3.09 -7.30 -6.07
CA LEU A 210 2.75 -7.04 -7.46
C LEU A 210 1.25 -7.26 -7.65
N SER A 211 0.56 -6.25 -8.17
CA SER A 211 -0.89 -6.26 -8.28
C SER A 211 -1.38 -5.46 -9.47
N CYS A 212 -2.61 -5.73 -9.88
CA CYS A 212 -3.32 -4.99 -10.90
C CYS A 212 -4.70 -4.58 -10.38
N ARG A 213 -5.20 -3.46 -10.87
CA ARG A 213 -6.51 -2.92 -10.54
C ARG A 213 -7.30 -2.65 -11.81
N PHE A 214 -8.58 -3.00 -11.80
CA PHE A 214 -9.52 -2.79 -12.90
C PHE A 214 -10.53 -1.72 -12.49
N GLY A 215 -10.38 -0.51 -13.01
CA GLY A 215 -11.14 0.67 -12.58
C GLY A 215 -10.87 1.01 -11.11
N ASP A 216 -11.93 1.34 -10.37
CA ASP A 216 -11.87 1.75 -8.96
C ASP A 216 -11.94 0.58 -7.96
N GLN A 217 -11.89 -0.67 -8.44
CA GLN A 217 -11.96 -1.85 -7.58
C GLN A 217 -10.66 -2.05 -6.80
N ASP A 218 -10.71 -2.86 -5.74
CA ASP A 218 -9.51 -3.25 -5.01
C ASP A 218 -8.51 -3.99 -5.92
N GLY A 219 -7.22 -3.80 -5.64
CA GLY A 219 -6.17 -4.46 -6.40
C GLY A 219 -6.19 -5.97 -6.22
N THR A 220 -6.05 -6.71 -7.33
CA THR A 220 -5.89 -8.17 -7.35
C THR A 220 -4.43 -8.53 -7.44
N GLU A 221 -4.04 -9.61 -6.74
CA GLU A 221 -2.68 -10.13 -6.80
C GLU A 221 -2.29 -10.54 -8.24
N ALA A 222 -1.08 -10.22 -8.64
CA ALA A 222 -0.56 -10.52 -9.95
C ALA A 222 0.62 -11.48 -9.91
N THR A 223 0.75 -12.28 -10.96
CA THR A 223 1.90 -13.16 -11.17
C THR A 223 2.93 -12.47 -12.04
N TRP A 224 4.14 -12.25 -11.52
CA TRP A 224 5.26 -11.75 -12.31
C TRP A 224 5.75 -12.81 -13.31
N ILE A 225 5.96 -12.42 -14.56
CA ILE A 225 6.52 -13.28 -15.63
C ILE A 225 7.90 -12.78 -16.04
N SER A 226 8.02 -11.47 -16.26
CA SER A 226 9.25 -10.77 -16.62
C SER A 226 9.12 -9.28 -16.33
N GLU A 227 10.18 -8.52 -16.48
CA GLU A 227 10.16 -7.05 -16.37
C GLU A 227 9.16 -6.37 -17.34
N THR A 228 8.71 -7.08 -18.36
CA THR A 228 7.79 -6.57 -19.39
C THR A 228 6.43 -7.27 -19.41
N ASN A 229 6.23 -8.32 -18.63
CA ASN A 229 4.98 -9.09 -18.63
C ASN A 229 4.59 -9.52 -17.23
N MET A 230 3.33 -9.33 -16.91
CA MET A 230 2.68 -9.86 -15.72
C MET A 230 1.31 -10.44 -16.06
N ARG A 231 0.78 -11.30 -15.21
CA ARG A 231 -0.53 -11.93 -15.39
C ARG A 231 -1.44 -11.59 -14.22
N CYS A 232 -2.67 -11.21 -14.56
CA CYS A 232 -3.72 -10.87 -13.59
C CYS A 232 -4.99 -11.66 -13.88
N THR A 233 -5.83 -11.80 -12.87
CA THR A 233 -7.19 -12.31 -13.03
C THR A 233 -8.17 -11.18 -12.79
N THR A 234 -9.13 -10.99 -13.69
CA THR A 234 -10.11 -9.91 -13.57
C THR A 234 -11.07 -10.17 -12.41
N PRO A 235 -11.39 -9.18 -11.60
CA PRO A 235 -12.45 -9.28 -10.61
C PRO A 235 -13.83 -9.26 -11.27
N LEU A 236 -14.88 -9.59 -10.52
CA LEU A 236 -16.28 -9.47 -10.93
C LEU A 236 -16.63 -7.99 -11.17
N SER A 237 -17.41 -7.69 -12.19
CA SER A 237 -17.97 -6.36 -12.46
C SER A 237 -19.50 -6.39 -12.36
N ASP A 238 -20.10 -5.35 -11.77
CA ASP A 238 -21.56 -5.27 -11.61
C ASP A 238 -22.27 -4.99 -12.95
N GLU A 239 -21.53 -4.51 -13.96
CA GLU A 239 -22.09 -4.11 -15.26
C GLU A 239 -21.04 -4.20 -16.38
N SER A 240 -21.53 -4.28 -17.61
CA SER A 240 -20.70 -4.13 -18.81
C SER A 240 -20.20 -2.69 -18.94
N LYS A 241 -18.87 -2.51 -18.89
CA LYS A 241 -18.21 -1.20 -18.98
C LYS A 241 -16.76 -1.33 -19.39
N VAL A 242 -16.22 -0.21 -19.88
CA VAL A 242 -14.77 -0.07 -20.13
C VAL A 242 -14.12 0.55 -18.89
N VAL A 243 -13.04 -0.04 -18.42
CA VAL A 243 -12.29 0.43 -17.26
C VAL A 243 -10.81 0.55 -17.57
N ASP A 244 -10.12 1.41 -16.82
CA ASP A 244 -8.66 1.48 -16.83
C ASP A 244 -8.08 0.25 -16.13
N VAL A 245 -6.96 -0.25 -16.64
CA VAL A 245 -6.14 -1.23 -15.93
C VAL A 245 -4.89 -0.54 -15.42
N SER A 246 -4.70 -0.55 -14.12
CA SER A 246 -3.51 -0.02 -13.47
C SER A 246 -2.72 -1.12 -12.77
N VAL A 247 -1.42 -0.93 -12.67
CA VAL A 247 -0.49 -1.89 -12.08
C VAL A 247 0.31 -1.26 -10.94
N SER A 248 0.68 -2.08 -9.98
CA SER A 248 1.50 -1.67 -8.84
C SER A 248 2.56 -2.71 -8.54
N ASN A 249 3.81 -2.28 -8.33
CA ASN A 249 4.88 -3.15 -7.84
C ASN A 249 4.83 -3.33 -6.31
N ASN A 250 4.25 -2.37 -5.57
CA ASN A 250 4.25 -2.34 -4.11
C ASN A 250 2.85 -2.50 -3.46
N GLY A 251 1.80 -2.68 -4.28
CA GLY A 251 0.41 -2.86 -3.82
C GLY A 251 -0.29 -1.57 -3.35
N VAL A 252 0.37 -0.42 -3.44
CA VAL A 252 -0.13 0.88 -2.97
C VAL A 252 -0.18 1.91 -4.11
N ASP A 253 0.90 2.06 -4.85
CA ASP A 253 1.01 3.04 -5.93
C ASP A 253 0.63 2.38 -7.26
N TYR A 254 -0.49 2.79 -7.84
CA TYR A 254 -1.03 2.24 -9.09
C TYR A 254 -0.83 3.19 -10.26
N PHE A 255 -0.36 2.65 -11.38
CA PHE A 255 -0.06 3.39 -12.61
C PHE A 255 -0.81 2.79 -13.79
N SER A 256 -1.49 3.63 -14.58
CA SER A 256 -2.19 3.27 -15.81
C SER A 256 -1.67 4.09 -16.99
N SER A 257 -2.12 3.76 -18.18
CA SER A 257 -1.88 4.55 -19.39
C SER A 257 -3.16 4.66 -20.21
N ALA A 258 -3.21 5.58 -21.18
CA ALA A 258 -4.36 5.74 -22.06
C ALA A 258 -4.67 4.49 -22.91
N SER A 259 -3.73 3.56 -23.06
CA SER A 259 -3.88 2.30 -23.81
C SER A 259 -4.18 1.08 -22.90
N SER A 260 -4.27 1.26 -21.60
CA SER A 260 -4.51 0.19 -20.62
C SER A 260 -5.99 0.01 -20.32
N LEU A 261 -6.82 -0.15 -21.36
CA LEU A 261 -8.26 -0.32 -21.21
C LEU A 261 -8.65 -1.81 -21.23
N PHE A 262 -9.64 -2.15 -20.43
CA PHE A 262 -10.29 -3.46 -20.41
C PHE A 262 -11.80 -3.28 -20.49
N GLU A 263 -12.47 -4.04 -21.38
CA GLU A 263 -13.93 -4.03 -21.56
C GLU A 263 -14.55 -5.24 -20.84
N TYR A 264 -15.38 -4.99 -19.86
CA TYR A 264 -16.29 -6.00 -19.33
C TYR A 264 -17.51 -6.11 -20.22
N HIS A 265 -17.88 -7.33 -20.64
CA HIS A 265 -19.07 -7.60 -21.44
C HIS A 265 -19.97 -8.62 -20.74
N ASP A 266 -21.26 -8.58 -21.07
CA ASP A 266 -22.23 -9.55 -20.57
C ASP A 266 -21.87 -10.97 -21.00
N ILE A 267 -22.36 -11.93 -20.24
CA ILE A 267 -22.09 -13.36 -20.43
C ILE A 267 -22.52 -13.78 -21.85
N VAL A 268 -21.63 -14.49 -22.54
CA VAL A 268 -21.93 -15.10 -23.84
C VAL A 268 -22.84 -16.31 -23.64
N GLU A 269 -23.99 -16.32 -24.29
CA GLU A 269 -24.96 -17.40 -24.21
C GLU A 269 -25.22 -17.98 -25.62
N ILE A 270 -25.16 -19.30 -25.74
CA ILE A 270 -25.59 -20.04 -26.94
C ILE A 270 -27.04 -20.47 -26.74
N LEU A 271 -27.88 -20.17 -27.70
CA LEU A 271 -29.31 -20.53 -27.67
C LEU A 271 -29.63 -21.67 -28.66
N ASN A 272 -28.92 -21.75 -29.80
CA ASN A 272 -29.11 -22.80 -30.79
C ASN A 272 -27.93 -22.90 -31.75
N ILE A 273 -27.76 -24.05 -32.38
CA ILE A 273 -26.81 -24.29 -33.49
C ILE A 273 -27.53 -24.93 -34.66
N SER A 274 -27.18 -24.58 -35.90
CA SER A 274 -27.76 -25.12 -37.10
C SER A 274 -26.76 -25.18 -38.27
N PRO A 275 -26.56 -26.34 -38.92
CA PRO A 275 -27.09 -27.67 -38.55
C PRO A 275 -26.47 -28.20 -37.24
N SER A 276 -27.15 -29.15 -36.60
CA SER A 276 -26.68 -29.80 -35.36
C SER A 276 -25.92 -31.13 -35.65
N PHE A 277 -25.60 -31.42 -36.90
CA PHE A 277 -24.81 -32.57 -37.30
C PHE A 277 -24.06 -32.31 -38.60
N GLY A 278 -22.96 -33.03 -38.81
CA GLY A 278 -22.14 -32.88 -39.98
C GLY A 278 -21.31 -34.12 -40.27
N VAL A 279 -20.34 -33.99 -41.21
CA VAL A 279 -19.47 -35.10 -41.61
C VAL A 279 -18.19 -35.12 -40.76
N LEU A 280 -17.69 -36.29 -40.41
CA LEU A 280 -16.47 -36.44 -39.59
C LEU A 280 -15.22 -35.81 -40.23
N SER A 281 -15.19 -35.67 -41.57
CA SER A 281 -14.11 -34.95 -42.25
C SER A 281 -14.04 -33.46 -42.00
N GLY A 282 -15.02 -32.91 -41.28
CA GLY A 282 -15.14 -31.48 -41.02
C GLY A 282 -15.61 -30.67 -42.22
N GLY A 283 -15.48 -29.37 -42.13
CA GLY A 283 -15.89 -28.41 -43.18
C GLY A 283 -17.37 -27.99 -43.13
N THR A 284 -18.19 -28.60 -42.29
CA THR A 284 -19.58 -28.15 -42.10
C THR A 284 -19.61 -26.76 -41.52
N ARG A 285 -20.33 -25.83 -42.16
CA ARG A 285 -20.55 -24.48 -41.68
C ARG A 285 -21.74 -24.47 -40.73
N VAL A 286 -21.51 -24.09 -39.47
CA VAL A 286 -22.54 -24.05 -38.43
C VAL A 286 -22.84 -22.60 -38.09
N VAL A 287 -24.10 -22.22 -38.12
CA VAL A 287 -24.63 -20.98 -37.60
C VAL A 287 -24.94 -21.18 -36.13
N VAL A 288 -24.31 -20.38 -35.28
CA VAL A 288 -24.58 -20.36 -33.84
C VAL A 288 -25.41 -19.12 -33.55
N THR A 289 -26.58 -19.32 -32.96
CA THR A 289 -27.44 -18.22 -32.49
C THR A 289 -27.36 -18.15 -30.98
N GLY A 290 -27.30 -16.94 -30.45
CA GLY A 290 -27.08 -16.72 -29.04
C GLY A 290 -27.28 -15.26 -28.64
N ARG A 291 -26.51 -14.81 -27.65
CA ARG A 291 -26.51 -13.43 -27.14
C ARG A 291 -25.09 -12.99 -26.80
N ASN A 292 -24.89 -11.66 -26.86
CA ASN A 292 -23.68 -10.98 -26.40
C ASN A 292 -22.43 -11.36 -27.20
N PHE A 293 -22.56 -11.79 -28.45
CA PHE A 293 -21.42 -11.96 -29.33
C PHE A 293 -20.78 -10.62 -29.67
N ARG A 294 -19.45 -10.55 -29.66
CA ARG A 294 -18.69 -9.36 -29.96
C ARG A 294 -17.81 -9.54 -31.20
N MET A 295 -17.73 -8.49 -32.03
CA MET A 295 -16.85 -8.46 -33.20
C MET A 295 -15.40 -8.27 -32.74
N THR A 296 -14.69 -9.35 -32.46
CA THR A 296 -13.29 -9.34 -32.04
C THR A 296 -12.44 -10.22 -32.95
N ARG A 297 -11.12 -10.03 -32.89
CA ARG A 297 -10.17 -10.90 -33.63
C ARG A 297 -10.04 -12.29 -33.01
N SER A 298 -10.41 -12.43 -31.73
CA SER A 298 -10.31 -13.66 -30.95
C SER A 298 -11.66 -14.37 -30.79
N LEU A 299 -12.71 -13.90 -31.52
CA LEU A 299 -14.01 -14.56 -31.54
C LEU A 299 -13.82 -15.97 -32.09
N SER A 300 -14.19 -16.98 -31.30
CA SER A 300 -13.94 -18.38 -31.63
C SER A 300 -15.05 -19.31 -31.15
N CYS A 301 -15.19 -20.43 -31.86
CA CYS A 301 -15.94 -21.60 -31.42
C CYS A 301 -14.97 -22.67 -30.99
N ARG A 302 -15.33 -23.43 -29.94
CA ARG A 302 -14.59 -24.61 -29.51
C ARG A 302 -15.49 -25.85 -29.63
N PHE A 303 -15.04 -26.81 -30.46
CA PHE A 303 -15.67 -28.13 -30.61
C PHE A 303 -14.85 -29.13 -29.78
N LEU A 304 -15.38 -29.54 -28.61
CA LEU A 304 -14.63 -30.25 -27.58
C LEU A 304 -13.35 -29.48 -27.15
N TRP A 305 -12.20 -29.85 -27.70
CA TRP A 305 -10.88 -29.20 -27.44
C TRP A 305 -10.31 -28.46 -28.67
N HIS A 306 -11.00 -28.54 -29.85
CA HIS A 306 -10.56 -27.87 -31.06
C HIS A 306 -11.15 -26.49 -31.15
N GLU A 307 -10.29 -25.47 -31.07
CA GLU A 307 -10.66 -24.08 -31.27
C GLU A 307 -10.59 -23.71 -32.75
N VAL A 308 -11.63 -23.04 -33.24
CA VAL A 308 -11.71 -22.50 -34.60
C VAL A 308 -12.18 -21.07 -34.57
N PRO A 309 -11.65 -20.18 -35.45
CA PRO A 309 -12.12 -18.82 -35.53
C PRO A 309 -13.59 -18.78 -35.96
N ALA A 310 -14.35 -17.85 -35.40
CA ALA A 310 -15.74 -17.60 -35.80
C ALA A 310 -15.85 -16.33 -36.64
N SER A 311 -16.78 -16.37 -37.58
CA SER A 311 -17.17 -15.21 -38.38
C SER A 311 -18.34 -14.49 -37.71
N TYR A 312 -18.12 -13.25 -37.29
CA TYR A 312 -19.16 -12.41 -36.68
C TYR A 312 -20.19 -11.97 -37.74
N VAL A 313 -21.46 -12.18 -37.45
CA VAL A 313 -22.60 -11.69 -38.28
C VAL A 313 -23.29 -10.52 -37.59
N ASN A 314 -23.71 -10.72 -36.33
CA ASN A 314 -24.27 -9.71 -35.45
C ASN A 314 -24.19 -10.20 -33.98
N GLU A 315 -24.70 -9.41 -33.03
CA GLU A 315 -24.64 -9.72 -31.57
C GLU A 315 -25.34 -11.03 -31.17
N GLU A 316 -26.22 -11.54 -32.05
CA GLU A 316 -26.99 -12.75 -31.80
C GLU A 316 -26.59 -13.92 -32.71
N THR A 317 -25.67 -13.71 -33.70
CA THR A 317 -25.36 -14.72 -34.72
C THR A 317 -23.90 -14.69 -35.10
N ILE A 318 -23.29 -15.86 -35.07
CA ILE A 318 -21.93 -16.10 -35.60
C ILE A 318 -21.91 -17.38 -36.45
N GLU A 319 -20.90 -17.54 -37.28
CA GLU A 319 -20.67 -18.73 -38.06
C GLU A 319 -19.32 -19.39 -37.72
N CYS A 320 -19.30 -20.70 -37.54
CA CYS A 320 -18.11 -21.49 -37.32
C CYS A 320 -18.00 -22.63 -38.33
N VAL A 321 -16.76 -23.01 -38.65
CA VAL A 321 -16.49 -24.19 -39.52
C VAL A 321 -16.01 -25.32 -38.63
N VAL A 322 -16.78 -26.44 -38.64
CA VAL A 322 -16.48 -27.60 -37.80
C VAL A 322 -15.14 -28.24 -38.25
N PRO A 323 -14.22 -28.48 -37.31
CA PRO A 323 -12.97 -29.20 -37.65
C PRO A 323 -13.22 -30.69 -37.92
N ALA A 324 -12.28 -31.33 -38.60
CA ALA A 324 -12.32 -32.79 -38.72
C ALA A 324 -12.20 -33.45 -37.34
N SER A 325 -13.02 -34.48 -37.09
CA SER A 325 -13.05 -35.20 -35.82
C SER A 325 -13.16 -36.70 -36.05
N THR A 326 -12.65 -37.47 -35.10
CA THR A 326 -12.85 -38.91 -35.03
C THR A 326 -13.93 -39.34 -34.05
N LEU A 327 -14.50 -38.37 -33.31
CA LEU A 327 -15.56 -38.54 -32.32
C LEU A 327 -16.90 -38.13 -32.91
N GLY A 328 -17.98 -38.77 -32.50
CA GLY A 328 -19.33 -38.48 -32.94
C GLY A 328 -19.79 -37.11 -32.37
N ASP A 329 -20.11 -37.05 -31.11
CA ASP A 329 -20.67 -35.87 -30.49
C ASP A 329 -19.60 -34.88 -30.03
N SER A 330 -19.80 -33.61 -30.30
CA SER A 330 -18.91 -32.51 -29.92
C SER A 330 -19.65 -31.43 -29.15
N ASP A 331 -19.21 -31.13 -27.93
CA ASP A 331 -19.69 -29.98 -27.17
C ASP A 331 -19.17 -28.69 -27.80
N VAL A 332 -20.10 -27.79 -28.18
CA VAL A 332 -19.81 -26.53 -28.86
C VAL A 332 -19.91 -25.38 -27.86
N ARG A 333 -18.86 -24.60 -27.71
CA ARG A 333 -18.80 -23.39 -26.89
C ARG A 333 -18.25 -22.22 -27.67
N VAL A 334 -18.58 -21.00 -27.26
CA VAL A 334 -18.15 -19.77 -27.92
C VAL A 334 -17.38 -18.89 -26.96
N SER A 335 -16.37 -18.21 -27.48
CA SER A 335 -15.60 -17.20 -26.75
C SER A 335 -15.46 -15.92 -27.55
N ASN A 336 -15.70 -14.76 -26.92
CA ASN A 336 -15.43 -13.45 -27.51
C ASN A 336 -13.93 -13.09 -27.49
N ASN A 337 -13.16 -13.65 -26.57
CA ASN A 337 -11.76 -13.26 -26.31
C ASN A 337 -10.75 -14.39 -26.51
N GLY A 338 -11.19 -15.60 -26.88
CA GLY A 338 -10.35 -16.77 -27.06
C GLY A 338 -9.88 -17.45 -25.77
N VAL A 339 -10.30 -16.94 -24.58
CA VAL A 339 -9.90 -17.44 -23.27
C VAL A 339 -11.10 -17.93 -22.47
N ASP A 340 -12.13 -17.09 -22.36
CA ASP A 340 -13.35 -17.36 -21.60
C ASP A 340 -14.42 -17.93 -22.54
N TYR A 341 -14.81 -19.18 -22.34
CA TYR A 341 -15.83 -19.87 -23.14
C TYR A 341 -17.17 -19.88 -22.41
N SER A 342 -18.24 -19.78 -23.19
CA SER A 342 -19.61 -19.85 -22.68
C SER A 342 -19.83 -21.07 -21.78
N GLU A 343 -20.59 -20.91 -20.70
CA GLU A 343 -21.04 -22.02 -19.87
C GLU A 343 -22.08 -22.87 -20.60
N SER A 344 -23.00 -22.18 -21.33
CA SER A 344 -23.95 -22.85 -22.22
C SER A 344 -23.21 -23.54 -23.38
N SER A 345 -23.64 -24.73 -23.69
CA SER A 345 -23.08 -25.52 -24.78
C SER A 345 -24.19 -26.27 -25.52
N PHE A 346 -23.90 -26.65 -26.75
CA PHE A 346 -24.77 -27.49 -27.57
C PHE A 346 -23.96 -28.67 -28.15
N VAL A 347 -24.61 -29.79 -28.33
CA VAL A 347 -23.99 -30.96 -28.96
C VAL A 347 -24.17 -30.89 -30.46
N PHE A 348 -23.06 -31.02 -31.19
CA PHE A 348 -22.98 -31.11 -32.63
C PHE A 348 -22.60 -32.52 -33.07
#